data_81376c98645e120c007d9f589311e7d6
#
_entry.id   81376c98645e120c007d9f589311e7d6
#
_cell.length_a   1.000
_cell.length_b   1.000
_cell.length_c   1.000
_cell.angle_alpha   90.00
_cell.angle_beta   90.00
_cell.angle_gamma   90.00
#
_symmetry.space_group_name_H-M   'P 1'
#
loop_
_entity.id
_entity.type
_entity.pdbx_description
1 polymer ?
#
loop_
_entity_poly.entity_id
_entity_poly.type
_entity_poly.pdbx_seq_one_letter_code
_entity_poly.pdbx_strand_id
1 'polypeptide(L)'
;MSTLTDSVMLKMMKVLVCVIALWGAAGGARSCGESRRVYGEKHELNTAPHTHISGEHLRLCPRDYTCCSSLMEDTLARQSEADFLSAVQDTSQFLLTTFTQRHRKFDEFFRELMDVAEKSMNQMFTQTYGHLYTQNAHIFRQLFADLRRYYTGGRVSLAEVLSDFWAGLVERVFALVNPQYQFTDDYLECVSKHAEQLQPFGDVPHKLHIQVSRALTAARSLVQSLAAGRDIVNKATKLTVGSECVRALMRQWFCPLCRGLPFLKPCHSLCLNVMKGCLANQADLDSEWNNFIDALMAVVEKLGGPFHFELAADSIAVKVSEGIMYMQENSITISAKVFQGCGIPRPTPARNKRSPRERDGKRAFRTYSAEEKPTTASGTNLDRLVEELQERLRPMRGFWVALPHTICNDEHKAADVTNEDRCWNGQTRGRYLPSVTADGLVNQINNPEVEVEVARPDVKTRQLIMELRVAVNRLRHAQNGRDADLMDSDVEGGSGSGVGAETGERFSDDWPAYGSFSPPRNTLPVDEPPRPRDGPRPRDGPRPRDTSNKKRNRLNGRTRSDAGRLSPALLPFLLLLTVCF
;
A
#
# COMPACT_ATOMS: atom_id res chain seq x y z
N MET A 1 89.18 -27.73 26.63
CA MET A 1 88.08 -28.11 25.72
C MET A 1 86.79 -28.56 26.43
N SER A 2 86.73 -28.45 27.76
CA SER A 2 85.59 -28.96 28.56
C SER A 2 84.52 -27.88 28.90
N THR A 3 84.86 -26.61 28.83
CA THR A 3 83.95 -25.53 29.27
C THR A 3 83.02 -24.97 28.14
N LEU A 4 83.28 -25.34 26.85
CA LEU A 4 82.45 -24.88 25.72
C LEU A 4 81.28 -25.81 25.49
N THR A 5 81.36 -27.08 25.86
CA THR A 5 80.26 -28.09 25.71
C THR A 5 79.16 -27.89 26.73
N ASP A 6 79.53 -27.48 27.97
CA ASP A 6 78.50 -27.24 29.01
C ASP A 6 77.63 -26.01 28.74
N SER A 7 78.19 -24.96 28.12
CA SER A 7 77.42 -23.75 27.77
C SER A 7 76.46 -24.01 26.63
N VAL A 8 76.77 -24.86 25.64
CA VAL A 8 75.92 -25.23 24.53
C VAL A 8 74.82 -26.17 25.00
N MET A 9 75.12 -27.15 25.84
CA MET A 9 74.17 -28.06 26.46
C MET A 9 73.11 -27.29 27.30
N LEU A 10 73.57 -26.33 28.11
CA LEU A 10 72.68 -25.52 28.95
C LEU A 10 71.76 -24.61 28.12
N LYS A 11 72.27 -24.08 27.00
CA LYS A 11 71.40 -23.30 26.03
C LYS A 11 70.42 -24.19 25.29
N MET A 12 70.84 -25.40 24.87
CA MET A 12 69.93 -26.36 24.25
C MET A 12 68.84 -26.86 25.23
N MET A 13 69.16 -27.10 26.48
CA MET A 13 68.18 -27.44 27.51
C MET A 13 67.22 -26.31 27.79
N LYS A 14 67.66 -25.04 27.82
CA LYS A 14 66.77 -23.89 27.98
C LYS A 14 65.83 -23.71 26.78
N VAL A 15 66.31 -23.92 25.56
CA VAL A 15 65.47 -23.90 24.34
C VAL A 15 64.47 -25.06 24.36
N LEU A 16 64.91 -26.27 24.78
CA LEU A 16 64.00 -27.43 24.87
C LEU A 16 62.94 -27.24 25.95
N VAL A 17 63.26 -26.65 27.09
CA VAL A 17 62.31 -26.31 28.16
C VAL A 17 61.36 -25.21 27.70
N CYS A 18 61.82 -24.20 26.95
CA CYS A 18 60.92 -23.18 26.34
C CYS A 18 59.99 -23.76 25.25
N VAL A 19 60.49 -24.70 24.42
CA VAL A 19 59.69 -25.38 23.42
C VAL A 19 58.66 -26.29 24.08
N ILE A 20 59.05 -27.04 25.16
CA ILE A 20 58.07 -27.86 25.90
C ILE A 20 57.06 -26.99 26.68
N ALA A 21 57.50 -25.84 27.23
CA ALA A 21 56.61 -24.88 27.85
C ALA A 21 55.64 -24.23 26.85
N LEU A 22 56.12 -23.96 25.62
CA LEU A 22 55.23 -23.46 24.52
C LEU A 22 54.31 -24.55 23.98
N TRP A 23 54.71 -25.83 23.98
CA TRP A 23 53.81 -26.93 23.61
C TRP A 23 52.86 -27.33 24.75
N GLY A 24 53.28 -27.20 26.00
CA GLY A 24 52.40 -27.39 27.16
C GLY A 24 51.34 -26.31 27.31
N ALA A 25 51.56 -25.10 26.80
CA ALA A 25 50.59 -24.03 26.78
C ALA A 25 49.53 -24.18 25.64
N ALA A 26 49.79 -25.06 24.66
CA ALA A 26 48.82 -25.31 23.55
C ALA A 26 47.72 -26.34 23.90
N GLY A 27 47.80 -26.98 25.09
CA GLY A 27 46.79 -27.96 25.56
C GLY A 27 45.84 -27.43 26.63
N GLY A 28 45.76 -26.11 26.85
CA GLY A 28 44.80 -25.50 27.76
C GLY A 28 43.36 -25.82 27.33
N ALA A 29 42.59 -26.46 28.20
CA ALA A 29 41.15 -26.68 27.99
C ALA A 29 40.52 -25.38 27.49
N ARG A 30 39.95 -25.40 26.29
CA ARG A 30 39.32 -24.22 25.68
C ARG A 30 38.25 -23.72 26.65
N SER A 31 38.35 -22.48 27.12
CA SER A 31 37.48 -21.90 28.12
C SER A 31 36.17 -21.43 27.48
N CYS A 32 35.04 -21.70 28.14
CA CYS A 32 33.71 -21.16 27.78
C CYS A 32 33.42 -19.81 28.44
N GLY A 33 34.44 -19.13 28.99
CA GLY A 33 34.27 -17.91 29.78
C GLY A 33 33.52 -16.79 29.05
N GLU A 34 33.82 -16.51 27.76
CA GLU A 34 33.14 -15.49 26.98
C GLU A 34 31.70 -15.87 26.67
N SER A 35 31.44 -17.11 26.23
CA SER A 35 30.08 -17.61 25.96
C SER A 35 29.24 -17.59 27.22
N ARG A 36 29.82 -17.95 28.36
CA ARG A 36 29.15 -17.90 29.65
C ARG A 36 28.80 -16.46 30.06
N ARG A 37 29.71 -15.51 29.84
CA ARG A 37 29.48 -14.10 30.14
C ARG A 37 28.33 -13.56 29.29
N VAL A 38 28.36 -13.74 27.97
CA VAL A 38 27.33 -13.27 27.05
C VAL A 38 25.98 -13.92 27.34
N TYR A 39 25.94 -15.21 27.62
CA TYR A 39 24.71 -15.90 28.01
C TYR A 39 24.14 -15.35 29.32
N GLY A 40 25.01 -15.13 30.33
CA GLY A 40 24.63 -14.65 31.66
C GLY A 40 24.11 -13.19 31.69
N GLU A 41 24.33 -12.40 30.65
CA GLU A 41 23.75 -11.06 30.53
C GLU A 41 22.21 -11.10 30.40
N LYS A 42 21.66 -12.21 29.88
CA LYS A 42 20.23 -12.35 29.62
C LYS A 42 19.55 -13.53 30.33
N HIS A 43 20.35 -14.51 30.81
CA HIS A 43 19.89 -15.78 31.34
C HIS A 43 20.62 -16.21 32.60
N GLU A 44 20.09 -17.20 33.33
CA GLU A 44 20.71 -17.72 34.52
C GLU A 44 22.03 -18.46 34.20
N LEU A 45 23.11 -18.05 34.88
CA LEU A 45 24.47 -18.55 34.68
C LEU A 45 24.69 -20.02 35.09
N ASN A 46 23.80 -20.59 35.94
CA ASN A 46 24.00 -21.93 36.53
C ASN A 46 23.92 -23.07 35.50
N THR A 47 23.37 -22.80 34.31
CA THR A 47 23.21 -23.80 33.26
C THR A 47 24.37 -23.85 32.27
N ALA A 48 25.27 -22.85 32.31
CA ALA A 48 26.35 -22.68 31.34
C ALA A 48 27.64 -23.38 31.81
N PRO A 49 28.24 -24.31 31.02
CA PRO A 49 29.48 -24.97 31.30
C PRO A 49 30.65 -23.99 31.43
N HIS A 50 31.63 -24.31 32.33
CA HIS A 50 32.85 -23.52 32.46
C HIS A 50 33.88 -23.83 31.38
N THR A 51 33.93 -25.09 30.95
CA THR A 51 34.84 -25.61 29.92
C THR A 51 34.06 -26.30 28.82
N HIS A 52 34.69 -26.49 27.66
CA HIS A 52 34.11 -27.25 26.57
C HIS A 52 33.72 -28.66 27.00
N ILE A 53 32.52 -29.08 26.69
CA ILE A 53 31.96 -30.42 26.92
C ILE A 53 31.70 -31.11 25.58
N SER A 54 31.45 -32.44 25.59
CA SER A 54 31.00 -33.16 24.39
C SER A 54 29.63 -32.64 23.95
N GLY A 55 29.46 -32.39 22.65
CA GLY A 55 28.21 -31.87 22.06
C GLY A 55 27.23 -32.94 21.58
N GLU A 56 27.42 -34.22 21.94
CA GLU A 56 26.55 -35.32 21.50
C GLU A 56 25.07 -35.15 21.94
N HIS A 57 24.88 -34.44 23.04
CA HIS A 57 23.54 -34.12 23.58
C HIS A 57 22.81 -33.01 22.82
N LEU A 58 23.51 -32.26 21.95
CA LEU A 58 22.89 -31.17 21.16
C LEU A 58 22.07 -31.73 20.01
N ARG A 59 20.91 -31.09 19.76
CA ARG A 59 19.97 -31.49 18.72
C ARG A 59 19.99 -30.53 17.52
N LEU A 60 20.29 -29.26 17.75
CA LEU A 60 20.21 -28.17 16.77
C LEU A 60 21.57 -27.69 16.31
N CYS A 61 22.52 -27.56 17.24
CA CYS A 61 23.88 -27.12 16.95
C CYS A 61 24.82 -28.32 16.59
N PRO A 62 25.96 -28.06 15.93
CA PRO A 62 26.93 -29.10 15.61
C PRO A 62 27.41 -29.89 16.84
N ARG A 63 27.46 -31.24 16.72
CA ARG A 63 27.71 -32.19 17.82
C ARG A 63 29.16 -32.35 18.21
N ASP A 64 30.00 -31.36 17.93
CA ASP A 64 31.40 -31.33 18.41
C ASP A 64 31.52 -30.82 19.85
N TYR A 65 32.71 -30.33 20.23
CA TYR A 65 32.89 -29.65 21.50
C TYR A 65 32.02 -28.40 21.61
N THR A 66 31.35 -28.24 22.74
CA THR A 66 30.38 -27.16 22.95
C THR A 66 30.51 -26.49 24.32
N CYS A 67 30.09 -25.23 24.39
CA CYS A 67 29.88 -24.47 25.62
C CYS A 67 28.40 -24.42 26.02
N CYS A 68 27.52 -25.16 25.36
CA CYS A 68 26.10 -25.18 25.67
C CYS A 68 25.68 -26.51 26.28
N SER A 69 24.82 -26.45 27.31
CA SER A 69 24.02 -27.57 27.79
C SER A 69 22.73 -27.71 26.95
N SER A 70 22.02 -28.85 27.09
CA SER A 70 20.71 -29.04 26.43
C SER A 70 19.69 -27.96 26.80
N LEU A 71 19.71 -27.55 28.09
CA LEU A 71 18.81 -26.49 28.56
C LEU A 71 19.11 -25.13 27.93
N MET A 72 20.42 -24.81 27.75
CA MET A 72 20.85 -23.61 27.03
C MET A 72 20.40 -23.68 25.58
N GLU A 73 20.59 -24.80 24.89
CA GLU A 73 20.15 -24.97 23.50
C GLU A 73 18.64 -24.73 23.34
N ASP A 74 17.80 -25.32 24.22
CA ASP A 74 16.36 -25.12 24.20
C ASP A 74 15.95 -23.66 24.49
N THR A 75 16.67 -22.98 25.39
CA THR A 75 16.40 -21.57 25.72
C THR A 75 16.81 -20.64 24.57
N LEU A 76 17.97 -20.88 23.98
CA LEU A 76 18.46 -20.09 22.84
C LEU A 76 17.65 -20.35 21.55
N ALA A 77 17.10 -21.56 21.38
CA ALA A 77 16.19 -21.86 20.28
C ALA A 77 14.89 -21.01 20.37
N ARG A 78 14.30 -20.92 21.58
CA ARG A 78 13.14 -20.02 21.79
C ARG A 78 13.50 -18.56 21.63
N GLN A 79 14.70 -18.15 22.05
CA GLN A 79 15.19 -16.80 21.83
C GLN A 79 15.38 -16.50 20.35
N SER A 80 15.91 -17.46 19.55
CA SER A 80 16.08 -17.28 18.10
C SER A 80 14.76 -17.10 17.37
N GLU A 81 13.70 -17.80 17.79
CA GLU A 81 12.35 -17.61 17.28
C GLU A 81 11.83 -16.20 17.62
N ALA A 82 11.95 -15.78 18.88
CA ALA A 82 11.53 -14.46 19.33
C ALA A 82 12.29 -13.33 18.61
N ASP A 83 13.60 -13.45 18.44
CA ASP A 83 14.44 -12.48 17.74
C ASP A 83 14.10 -12.39 16.24
N PHE A 84 13.71 -13.50 15.62
CA PHE A 84 13.23 -13.54 14.25
C PHE A 84 11.87 -12.83 14.10
N LEU A 85 10.91 -13.16 14.95
CA LEU A 85 9.59 -12.51 14.94
C LEU A 85 9.70 -11.00 15.18
N SER A 86 10.57 -10.58 16.12
CA SER A 86 10.87 -9.17 16.36
C SER A 86 11.47 -8.51 15.12
N ALA A 87 12.45 -9.14 14.47
CA ALA A 87 13.09 -8.60 13.27
C ALA A 87 12.09 -8.39 12.11
N VAL A 88 11.19 -9.35 11.90
CA VAL A 88 10.11 -9.22 10.90
C VAL A 88 9.16 -8.08 11.26
N GLN A 89 8.77 -8.00 12.53
CA GLN A 89 7.84 -6.96 13.01
C GLN A 89 8.47 -5.56 12.93
N ASP A 90 9.71 -5.41 13.37
CA ASP A 90 10.43 -4.12 13.34
C ASP A 90 10.62 -3.63 11.90
N THR A 91 11.02 -4.53 10.99
CA THR A 91 11.21 -4.21 9.58
C THR A 91 9.90 -3.82 8.90
N SER A 92 8.76 -4.39 9.29
CA SER A 92 7.44 -4.09 8.71
C SER A 92 6.70 -2.94 9.39
N GLN A 93 7.20 -2.42 10.51
CA GLN A 93 6.54 -1.39 11.32
C GLN A 93 6.24 -0.12 10.53
N PHE A 94 7.11 0.25 9.58
CA PHE A 94 6.89 1.44 8.75
C PHE A 94 5.64 1.29 7.84
N LEU A 95 5.34 0.07 7.34
CA LEU A 95 4.13 -0.20 6.58
C LEU A 95 2.88 0.02 7.44
N LEU A 96 2.83 -0.63 8.61
CA LEU A 96 1.72 -0.50 9.57
C LEU A 96 1.48 0.96 9.96
N THR A 97 2.57 1.67 10.29
CA THR A 97 2.51 3.07 10.66
C THR A 97 1.99 3.94 9.52
N THR A 98 2.50 3.72 8.30
CA THR A 98 2.07 4.50 7.13
C THR A 98 0.61 4.26 6.81
N PHE A 99 0.16 3.00 6.70
CA PHE A 99 -1.25 2.71 6.42
C PHE A 99 -2.19 3.25 7.50
N THR A 100 -1.83 3.10 8.79
CA THR A 100 -2.63 3.62 9.91
C THR A 100 -2.75 5.13 9.89
N GLN A 101 -1.62 5.84 9.71
CA GLN A 101 -1.62 7.31 9.70
C GLN A 101 -2.32 7.86 8.46
N ARG A 102 -2.11 7.25 7.28
CA ARG A 102 -2.74 7.73 6.04
C ARG A 102 -4.23 7.44 6.03
N HIS A 103 -4.65 6.27 6.47
CA HIS A 103 -6.09 5.97 6.67
C HIS A 103 -6.75 7.05 7.51
N ARG A 104 -6.20 7.35 8.71
CA ARG A 104 -6.76 8.34 9.61
C ARG A 104 -6.81 9.73 8.99
N LYS A 105 -5.69 10.21 8.39
CA LYS A 105 -5.62 11.54 7.78
C LYS A 105 -6.63 11.73 6.64
N PHE A 106 -6.77 10.73 5.75
CA PHE A 106 -7.73 10.82 4.64
C PHE A 106 -9.18 10.71 5.13
N ASP A 107 -9.48 9.85 6.11
CA ASP A 107 -10.83 9.72 6.68
C ASP A 107 -11.25 11.01 7.39
N GLU A 108 -10.39 11.59 8.23
CA GLU A 108 -10.63 12.89 8.88
C GLU A 108 -10.85 14.00 7.84
N PHE A 109 -9.98 14.07 6.83
CA PHE A 109 -10.06 15.07 5.76
C PHE A 109 -11.37 15.01 4.97
N PHE A 110 -11.77 13.83 4.50
CA PHE A 110 -13.01 13.70 3.71
C PHE A 110 -14.26 13.97 4.53
N ARG A 111 -14.29 13.59 5.80
CA ARG A 111 -15.41 13.90 6.72
C ARG A 111 -15.52 15.40 6.97
N GLU A 112 -14.40 16.03 7.31
CA GLU A 112 -14.36 17.48 7.55
C GLU A 112 -14.81 18.24 6.31
N LEU A 113 -14.37 17.83 5.13
CA LEU A 113 -14.72 18.50 3.89
C LEU A 113 -16.22 18.39 3.55
N MET A 114 -16.86 17.24 3.81
CA MET A 114 -18.32 17.11 3.68
C MET A 114 -19.06 18.03 4.66
N ASP A 115 -18.56 18.19 5.89
CA ASP A 115 -19.17 19.10 6.88
C ASP A 115 -18.99 20.56 6.48
N VAL A 116 -17.83 20.93 5.94
CA VAL A 116 -17.57 22.27 5.41
C VAL A 116 -18.47 22.57 4.20
N ALA A 117 -18.60 21.62 3.28
CA ALA A 117 -19.45 21.78 2.11
C ALA A 117 -20.94 21.98 2.48
N GLU A 118 -21.45 21.21 3.45
CA GLU A 118 -22.81 21.39 3.96
C GLU A 118 -23.00 22.77 4.61
N LYS A 119 -22.07 23.21 5.46
CA LYS A 119 -22.13 24.52 6.11
C LYS A 119 -22.06 25.64 5.09
N SER A 120 -21.15 25.58 4.13
CA SER A 120 -21.00 26.56 3.05
C SER A 120 -22.27 26.66 2.22
N MET A 121 -22.84 25.52 1.83
CA MET A 121 -24.11 25.46 1.11
C MET A 121 -25.24 26.09 1.94
N ASN A 122 -25.41 25.70 3.20
CA ASN A 122 -26.44 26.29 4.08
C ASN A 122 -26.32 27.81 4.18
N GLN A 123 -25.09 28.32 4.32
CA GLN A 123 -24.82 29.75 4.39
C GLN A 123 -25.19 30.44 3.06
N MET A 124 -24.71 29.92 1.93
CA MET A 124 -24.98 30.47 0.61
C MET A 124 -26.49 30.50 0.31
N PHE A 125 -27.19 29.37 0.55
CA PHE A 125 -28.64 29.29 0.27
C PHE A 125 -29.47 30.14 1.22
N THR A 126 -29.08 30.30 2.49
CA THR A 126 -29.75 31.22 3.43
C THR A 126 -29.59 32.67 2.98
N GLN A 127 -28.43 33.06 2.49
CA GLN A 127 -28.16 34.41 1.98
C GLN A 127 -28.91 34.68 0.66
N THR A 128 -29.01 33.68 -0.22
CA THR A 128 -29.61 33.82 -1.56
C THR A 128 -31.12 33.71 -1.51
N TYR A 129 -31.69 32.72 -0.82
CA TYR A 129 -33.08 32.37 -0.84
C TYR A 129 -33.83 32.70 0.47
N GLY A 130 -33.12 33.03 1.56
CA GLY A 130 -33.70 33.46 2.83
C GLY A 130 -34.69 32.46 3.42
N HIS A 131 -35.89 32.96 3.73
CA HIS A 131 -36.93 32.16 4.39
C HIS A 131 -37.41 30.96 3.52
N LEU A 132 -37.36 31.07 2.21
CA LEU A 132 -37.72 29.96 1.31
C LEU A 132 -36.78 28.76 1.47
N TYR A 133 -35.50 29.02 1.66
CA TYR A 133 -34.55 27.96 1.95
C TYR A 133 -34.79 27.34 3.33
N THR A 134 -34.95 28.16 4.39
CA THR A 134 -35.11 27.63 5.75
C THR A 134 -36.30 26.70 5.90
N GLN A 135 -37.39 26.93 5.17
CA GLN A 135 -38.57 26.04 5.13
C GLN A 135 -38.29 24.69 4.46
N ASN A 136 -37.35 24.64 3.52
CA ASN A 136 -37.02 23.46 2.72
C ASN A 136 -35.63 22.88 3.01
N ALA A 137 -34.94 23.39 4.00
CA ALA A 137 -33.55 23.00 4.34
C ALA A 137 -33.39 21.51 4.71
N HIS A 138 -34.48 20.81 5.07
CA HIS A 138 -34.45 19.38 5.39
C HIS A 138 -34.02 18.51 4.23
N ILE A 139 -34.38 18.84 2.98
CA ILE A 139 -34.00 18.08 1.76
C ILE A 139 -32.49 18.10 1.60
N PHE A 140 -31.87 19.26 1.82
CA PHE A 140 -30.43 19.43 1.69
C PHE A 140 -29.66 18.72 2.82
N ARG A 141 -30.18 18.78 4.07
CA ARG A 141 -29.62 18.02 5.18
C ARG A 141 -29.68 16.51 4.95
N GLN A 142 -30.81 16.04 4.38
CA GLN A 142 -30.95 14.63 4.04
C GLN A 142 -29.92 14.20 2.99
N LEU A 143 -29.72 15.00 1.92
CA LEU A 143 -28.68 14.73 0.92
C LEU A 143 -27.30 14.51 1.59
N PHE A 144 -26.84 15.45 2.42
CA PHE A 144 -25.53 15.30 3.07
C PHE A 144 -25.48 14.15 4.08
N ALA A 145 -26.58 13.85 4.77
CA ALA A 145 -26.68 12.69 5.63
C ALA A 145 -26.50 11.38 4.85
N ASP A 146 -27.14 11.27 3.67
CA ASP A 146 -27.04 10.07 2.83
C ASP A 146 -25.68 9.96 2.13
N LEU A 147 -25.05 11.06 1.71
CA LEU A 147 -23.68 11.08 1.21
C LEU A 147 -22.68 10.60 2.29
N ARG A 148 -22.84 11.04 3.56
CA ARG A 148 -22.02 10.54 4.68
C ARG A 148 -22.29 9.07 4.95
N ARG A 149 -23.55 8.64 4.90
CA ARG A 149 -23.93 7.24 5.08
C ARG A 149 -23.29 6.34 4.02
N TYR A 150 -23.32 6.76 2.76
CA TYR A 150 -22.60 6.08 1.67
C TYR A 150 -21.10 6.01 1.97
N TYR A 151 -20.46 7.14 2.29
CA TYR A 151 -19.03 7.21 2.55
C TYR A 151 -18.59 6.28 3.70
N THR A 152 -19.39 6.17 4.76
CA THR A 152 -19.09 5.33 5.93
C THR A 152 -19.36 3.84 5.73
N GLY A 153 -19.71 3.40 4.52
CA GLY A 153 -19.92 1.99 4.19
C GLY A 153 -21.36 1.51 4.25
N GLY A 154 -22.33 2.44 4.37
CA GLY A 154 -23.75 2.10 4.26
C GLY A 154 -24.09 1.54 2.87
N ARG A 155 -24.99 0.56 2.80
CA ARG A 155 -25.55 0.04 1.54
C ARG A 155 -26.56 1.04 1.00
N VAL A 156 -26.08 2.07 0.34
CA VAL A 156 -26.89 3.17 -0.22
C VAL A 156 -26.38 3.43 -1.62
N SER A 157 -27.29 3.48 -2.59
CA SER A 157 -26.95 3.83 -3.97
C SER A 157 -26.84 5.34 -4.12
N LEU A 158 -25.70 5.86 -4.58
CA LEU A 158 -25.53 7.29 -4.86
C LEU A 158 -26.46 7.77 -5.98
N ALA A 159 -26.80 6.88 -6.93
CA ALA A 159 -27.74 7.20 -7.99
C ALA A 159 -29.14 7.46 -7.42
N GLU A 160 -29.61 6.59 -6.51
CA GLU A 160 -30.90 6.75 -5.83
C GLU A 160 -30.90 8.00 -4.95
N VAL A 161 -29.87 8.22 -4.11
CA VAL A 161 -29.77 9.40 -3.24
C VAL A 161 -29.87 10.70 -4.04
N LEU A 162 -29.15 10.80 -5.15
CA LEU A 162 -29.18 12.00 -5.98
C LEU A 162 -30.49 12.14 -6.75
N SER A 163 -31.11 11.02 -7.21
CA SER A 163 -32.43 11.02 -7.84
C SER A 163 -33.49 11.49 -6.86
N ASP A 164 -33.54 10.95 -5.66
CA ASP A 164 -34.50 11.33 -4.61
C ASP A 164 -34.37 12.80 -4.21
N PHE A 165 -33.12 13.26 -4.10
CA PHE A 165 -32.85 14.69 -3.84
C PHE A 165 -33.45 15.59 -4.93
N TRP A 166 -33.20 15.28 -6.20
CA TRP A 166 -33.74 16.08 -7.31
C TRP A 166 -35.26 15.96 -7.45
N ALA A 167 -35.82 14.79 -7.16
CA ALA A 167 -37.26 14.59 -7.10
C ALA A 167 -37.93 15.45 -6.03
N GLY A 168 -37.40 15.43 -4.80
CA GLY A 168 -37.87 16.29 -3.72
C GLY A 168 -37.67 17.79 -4.01
N LEU A 169 -36.57 18.15 -4.68
CA LEU A 169 -36.29 19.55 -5.04
C LEU A 169 -37.27 20.06 -6.11
N VAL A 170 -37.57 19.26 -7.14
CA VAL A 170 -38.51 19.67 -8.19
C VAL A 170 -39.89 19.95 -7.64
N GLU A 171 -40.42 19.13 -6.74
CA GLU A 171 -41.70 19.34 -6.08
C GLU A 171 -41.78 20.70 -5.39
N ARG A 172 -40.75 21.06 -4.63
CA ARG A 172 -40.68 22.31 -3.88
C ARG A 172 -40.51 23.52 -4.79
N VAL A 173 -39.58 23.46 -5.75
CA VAL A 173 -39.35 24.57 -6.68
C VAL A 173 -40.58 24.78 -7.58
N PHE A 174 -41.25 23.69 -8.04
CA PHE A 174 -42.46 23.77 -8.82
C PHE A 174 -43.59 24.50 -8.09
N ALA A 175 -43.82 24.17 -6.82
CA ALA A 175 -44.80 24.86 -5.98
C ALA A 175 -44.45 26.35 -5.78
N LEU A 176 -43.18 26.70 -5.64
CA LEU A 176 -42.72 28.07 -5.45
C LEU A 176 -42.83 28.94 -6.71
N VAL A 177 -42.65 28.37 -7.92
CA VAL A 177 -42.77 29.13 -9.18
C VAL A 177 -44.24 29.25 -9.65
N ASN A 178 -45.17 28.46 -9.06
CA ASN A 178 -46.60 28.47 -9.38
C ASN A 178 -47.47 28.82 -8.16
N PRO A 179 -47.27 29.95 -7.44
CA PRO A 179 -47.94 30.28 -6.19
C PRO A 179 -49.46 30.52 -6.34
N GLN A 180 -49.96 30.66 -7.57
CA GLN A 180 -51.37 30.86 -7.89
C GLN A 180 -52.20 29.57 -7.81
N TYR A 181 -51.56 28.42 -7.61
CA TYR A 181 -52.19 27.10 -7.50
C TYR A 181 -51.95 26.45 -6.15
N GLN A 182 -52.88 25.57 -5.76
CA GLN A 182 -52.71 24.66 -4.61
C GLN A 182 -52.42 23.27 -5.17
N PHE A 183 -51.36 22.65 -4.63
CA PHE A 183 -50.91 21.32 -5.01
C PHE A 183 -51.19 20.34 -3.89
N THR A 184 -51.75 19.17 -4.22
CA THR A 184 -51.82 18.02 -3.32
C THR A 184 -50.50 17.22 -3.41
N ASP A 185 -50.23 16.38 -2.42
CA ASP A 185 -49.03 15.51 -2.44
C ASP A 185 -49.06 14.58 -3.67
N ASP A 186 -50.21 14.01 -4.04
CA ASP A 186 -50.39 13.19 -5.26
C ASP A 186 -50.04 13.96 -6.54
N TYR A 187 -50.36 15.27 -6.59
CA TYR A 187 -50.01 16.10 -7.72
C TYR A 187 -48.51 16.36 -7.82
N LEU A 188 -47.85 16.61 -6.67
CA LEU A 188 -46.40 16.81 -6.61
C LEU A 188 -45.65 15.52 -6.93
N GLU A 189 -46.17 14.37 -6.51
CA GLU A 189 -45.64 13.06 -6.92
C GLU A 189 -45.77 12.84 -8.45
N CYS A 190 -46.87 13.29 -9.07
CA CYS A 190 -46.98 13.29 -10.54
C CYS A 190 -45.90 14.18 -11.19
N VAL A 191 -45.65 15.36 -10.64
CA VAL A 191 -44.59 16.27 -11.12
C VAL A 191 -43.20 15.60 -11.03
N SER A 192 -42.87 14.95 -9.93
CA SER A 192 -41.59 14.28 -9.76
C SER A 192 -41.42 13.09 -10.69
N LYS A 193 -42.48 12.29 -10.93
CA LYS A 193 -42.44 11.17 -11.90
C LYS A 193 -42.22 11.63 -13.35
N HIS A 194 -42.69 12.83 -13.71
CA HIS A 194 -42.46 13.40 -15.04
C HIS A 194 -41.10 14.16 -15.14
N ALA A 195 -40.36 14.32 -14.05
CA ALA A 195 -39.13 15.10 -14.02
C ALA A 195 -38.07 14.58 -15.01
N GLU A 196 -37.94 13.28 -15.19
CA GLU A 196 -36.96 12.69 -16.12
C GLU A 196 -37.26 13.10 -17.58
N GLN A 197 -38.54 13.12 -17.98
CA GLN A 197 -38.94 13.50 -19.33
C GLN A 197 -38.88 15.01 -19.55
N LEU A 198 -39.14 15.78 -18.49
CA LEU A 198 -39.24 17.24 -18.56
C LEU A 198 -37.88 17.94 -18.41
N GLN A 199 -36.92 17.27 -17.84
CA GLN A 199 -35.59 17.81 -17.49
C GLN A 199 -35.66 19.22 -16.88
N PRO A 200 -36.41 19.42 -15.77
CA PRO A 200 -36.69 20.73 -15.20
C PRO A 200 -35.46 21.49 -14.75
N PHE A 201 -34.36 20.79 -14.48
CA PHE A 201 -33.07 21.34 -14.13
C PHE A 201 -32.03 21.24 -15.25
N GLY A 202 -32.46 20.95 -16.50
CA GLY A 202 -31.57 20.71 -17.63
C GLY A 202 -30.64 19.49 -17.40
N ASP A 203 -29.39 19.62 -17.80
CA ASP A 203 -28.39 18.57 -17.68
C ASP A 203 -27.61 18.60 -16.34
N VAL A 204 -27.94 19.54 -15.46
CA VAL A 204 -27.27 19.74 -14.16
C VAL A 204 -27.29 18.50 -13.26
N PRO A 205 -28.46 17.79 -13.10
CA PRO A 205 -28.51 16.56 -12.31
C PRO A 205 -27.53 15.50 -12.78
N HIS A 206 -27.42 15.28 -14.08
CA HIS A 206 -26.52 14.31 -14.67
C HIS A 206 -25.05 14.67 -14.45
N LYS A 207 -24.67 15.92 -14.65
CA LYS A 207 -23.30 16.42 -14.42
C LYS A 207 -22.90 16.28 -12.96
N LEU A 208 -23.79 16.67 -12.04
CA LEU A 208 -23.53 16.56 -10.60
C LEU A 208 -23.41 15.09 -10.17
N HIS A 209 -24.28 14.22 -10.68
CA HIS A 209 -24.23 12.79 -10.42
C HIS A 209 -22.87 12.19 -10.79
N ILE A 210 -22.38 12.43 -12.01
CA ILE A 210 -21.08 11.91 -12.46
C ILE A 210 -19.95 12.42 -11.56
N GLN A 211 -19.94 13.70 -11.24
CA GLN A 211 -18.85 14.31 -10.47
C GLN A 211 -18.82 13.82 -9.04
N VAL A 212 -19.96 13.83 -8.35
CA VAL A 212 -20.09 13.40 -6.95
C VAL A 212 -19.86 11.90 -6.80
N SER A 213 -20.44 11.08 -7.68
CA SER A 213 -20.30 9.63 -7.62
C SER A 213 -18.83 9.20 -7.80
N ARG A 214 -18.12 9.75 -8.80
CA ARG A 214 -16.71 9.43 -9.02
C ARG A 214 -15.82 9.82 -7.85
N ALA A 215 -16.01 11.02 -7.30
CA ALA A 215 -15.22 11.52 -6.20
C ALA A 215 -15.46 10.73 -4.90
N LEU A 216 -16.73 10.49 -4.54
CA LEU A 216 -17.08 9.74 -3.32
C LEU A 216 -16.68 8.27 -3.41
N THR A 217 -16.89 7.62 -4.55
CA THR A 217 -16.48 6.22 -4.75
C THR A 217 -14.97 6.08 -4.63
N ALA A 218 -14.19 6.99 -5.24
CA ALA A 218 -12.73 6.97 -5.13
C ALA A 218 -12.27 7.22 -3.69
N ALA A 219 -12.83 8.21 -2.99
CA ALA A 219 -12.49 8.52 -1.60
C ALA A 219 -12.81 7.36 -0.65
N ARG A 220 -14.02 6.78 -0.74
CA ARG A 220 -14.45 5.61 0.05
C ARG A 220 -13.53 4.42 -0.19
N SER A 221 -13.27 4.08 -1.46
CA SER A 221 -12.43 2.94 -1.83
C SER A 221 -10.99 3.12 -1.39
N LEU A 222 -10.43 4.34 -1.46
CA LEU A 222 -9.09 4.64 -0.94
C LEU A 222 -9.01 4.38 0.57
N VAL A 223 -9.93 4.95 1.35
CA VAL A 223 -9.90 4.83 2.82
C VAL A 223 -10.09 3.38 3.26
N GLN A 224 -11.04 2.66 2.67
CA GLN A 224 -11.25 1.23 2.94
C GLN A 224 -10.05 0.38 2.57
N SER A 225 -9.40 0.68 1.44
CA SER A 225 -8.21 -0.06 1.00
C SER A 225 -6.98 0.24 1.86
N LEU A 226 -6.81 1.47 2.37
CA LEU A 226 -5.77 1.78 3.35
C LEU A 226 -5.97 1.00 4.66
N ALA A 227 -7.22 0.84 5.12
CA ALA A 227 -7.55 -0.02 6.26
C ALA A 227 -7.24 -1.49 5.97
N ALA A 228 -7.65 -2.00 4.81
CA ALA A 228 -7.36 -3.37 4.37
C ALA A 228 -5.84 -3.63 4.30
N GLY A 229 -5.06 -2.70 3.72
CA GLY A 229 -3.60 -2.81 3.67
C GLY A 229 -2.96 -2.91 5.04
N ARG A 230 -3.39 -2.09 6.01
CA ARG A 230 -2.98 -2.20 7.41
C ARG A 230 -3.27 -3.59 7.98
N ASP A 231 -4.49 -4.09 7.78
CA ASP A 231 -4.93 -5.37 8.36
C ASP A 231 -4.21 -6.56 7.73
N ILE A 232 -3.95 -6.50 6.41
CA ILE A 232 -3.17 -7.50 5.69
C ILE A 232 -1.73 -7.54 6.21
N VAL A 233 -1.05 -6.39 6.34
CA VAL A 233 0.32 -6.34 6.90
C VAL A 233 0.34 -6.89 8.32
N ASN A 234 -0.60 -6.50 9.18
CA ASN A 234 -0.68 -6.99 10.55
C ASN A 234 -0.92 -8.52 10.63
N LYS A 235 -1.66 -9.11 9.68
CA LYS A 235 -1.86 -10.56 9.60
C LYS A 235 -0.63 -11.27 9.03
N ALA A 236 -0.01 -10.71 8.00
CA ALA A 236 1.15 -11.28 7.30
C ALA A 236 2.41 -11.33 8.18
N THR A 237 2.55 -10.40 9.13
CA THR A 237 3.67 -10.35 10.10
C THR A 237 3.47 -11.24 11.32
N LYS A 238 2.27 -11.77 11.56
CA LYS A 238 1.98 -12.75 12.63
C LYS A 238 2.30 -14.17 12.16
N LEU A 239 3.60 -14.47 12.10
CA LEU A 239 4.10 -15.74 11.62
C LEU A 239 3.91 -16.88 12.64
N THR A 240 3.79 -18.11 12.13
CA THR A 240 3.97 -19.33 12.89
C THR A 240 5.27 -19.96 12.40
N VAL A 241 6.28 -20.03 13.27
CA VAL A 241 7.61 -20.50 12.90
C VAL A 241 7.66 -22.02 12.98
N GLY A 242 7.98 -22.68 11.85
CA GLY A 242 8.12 -24.14 11.82
C GLY A 242 9.42 -24.61 12.48
N SER A 243 9.48 -25.88 12.89
CA SER A 243 10.66 -26.47 13.56
C SER A 243 11.94 -26.38 12.75
N GLU A 244 11.85 -26.53 11.43
CA GLU A 244 13.02 -26.42 10.52
C GLU A 244 13.56 -24.99 10.48
N CYS A 245 12.67 -23.99 10.48
CA CYS A 245 13.07 -22.61 10.57
C CYS A 245 13.71 -22.31 11.93
N VAL A 246 13.11 -22.75 13.06
CA VAL A 246 13.74 -22.57 14.40
C VAL A 246 15.13 -23.19 14.45
N ARG A 247 15.30 -24.37 13.86
CA ARG A 247 16.61 -25.05 13.76
C ARG A 247 17.63 -24.19 13.00
N ALA A 248 17.24 -23.68 11.84
CA ALA A 248 18.12 -22.85 11.01
C ALA A 248 18.45 -21.50 11.68
N LEU A 249 17.46 -20.86 12.33
CA LEU A 249 17.64 -19.63 13.10
C LEU A 249 18.61 -19.84 14.29
N MET A 250 18.43 -20.92 15.05
CA MET A 250 19.34 -21.29 16.14
C MET A 250 20.74 -21.53 15.60
N ARG A 251 20.88 -22.26 14.48
CA ARG A 251 22.17 -22.57 13.87
C ARG A 251 22.91 -21.30 13.45
N GLN A 252 22.22 -20.33 12.86
CA GLN A 252 22.88 -19.12 12.39
C GLN A 252 23.22 -18.12 13.52
N TRP A 253 22.37 -17.93 14.52
CA TRP A 253 22.54 -16.84 15.48
C TRP A 253 23.16 -17.26 16.81
N PHE A 254 22.90 -18.48 17.28
CA PHE A 254 23.31 -18.91 18.63
C PHE A 254 24.27 -20.09 18.66
N CYS A 255 24.37 -20.91 17.63
CA CYS A 255 25.39 -21.96 17.61
C CYS A 255 26.84 -21.42 17.60
N PRO A 256 27.16 -20.21 17.10
CA PRO A 256 28.48 -19.60 17.35
C PRO A 256 28.80 -19.47 18.83
N LEU A 257 27.85 -19.05 19.67
CA LEU A 257 28.00 -18.98 21.13
C LEU A 257 28.27 -20.36 21.72
N CYS A 258 27.57 -21.40 21.27
CA CYS A 258 27.84 -22.78 21.71
C CYS A 258 29.23 -23.29 21.29
N ARG A 259 29.79 -22.75 20.22
CA ARG A 259 31.16 -23.06 19.75
C ARG A 259 32.24 -22.20 20.42
N GLY A 260 31.91 -21.39 21.42
CA GLY A 260 32.85 -20.50 22.11
C GLY A 260 33.19 -19.23 21.33
N LEU A 261 32.36 -18.83 20.35
CA LEU A 261 32.55 -17.71 19.42
C LEU A 261 31.36 -16.72 19.49
N PRO A 262 31.01 -16.16 20.66
CA PRO A 262 29.77 -15.44 20.89
C PRO A 262 29.61 -14.16 20.03
N PHE A 263 30.69 -13.60 19.51
CA PHE A 263 30.67 -12.37 18.69
C PHE A 263 30.80 -12.65 17.19
N LEU A 264 30.84 -13.92 16.79
CA LEU A 264 30.96 -14.30 15.41
C LEU A 264 29.56 -14.27 14.74
N LYS A 265 29.36 -13.32 13.83
CA LYS A 265 28.13 -13.15 13.08
C LYS A 265 28.01 -14.18 11.95
N PRO A 266 26.78 -14.61 11.57
CA PRO A 266 26.57 -15.48 10.43
C PRO A 266 27.01 -14.82 9.12
N CYS A 267 27.45 -15.62 8.16
CA CYS A 267 27.73 -15.16 6.81
C CYS A 267 26.45 -14.59 6.17
N HIS A 268 26.57 -13.53 5.40
CA HIS A 268 25.44 -12.87 4.76
C HIS A 268 24.63 -13.86 3.88
N SER A 269 25.31 -14.68 3.09
CA SER A 269 24.65 -15.69 2.23
C SER A 269 23.98 -16.81 3.02
N LEU A 270 24.50 -17.21 4.19
CA LEU A 270 23.83 -18.12 5.13
C LEU A 270 22.54 -17.48 5.66
N CYS A 271 22.63 -16.23 6.12
CA CYS A 271 21.47 -15.49 6.61
C CYS A 271 20.39 -15.42 5.53
N LEU A 272 20.73 -15.09 4.28
CA LEU A 272 19.76 -15.02 3.18
C LEU A 272 19.07 -16.35 2.94
N ASN A 273 19.78 -17.48 2.90
CA ASN A 273 19.14 -18.78 2.71
C ASN A 273 18.18 -19.13 3.86
N VAL A 274 18.58 -18.86 5.10
CA VAL A 274 17.70 -19.07 6.27
C VAL A 274 16.47 -18.17 6.19
N MET A 275 16.64 -16.86 5.94
CA MET A 275 15.53 -15.92 5.88
C MET A 275 14.58 -16.21 4.70
N LYS A 276 15.12 -16.53 3.52
CA LYS A 276 14.30 -16.90 2.34
C LYS A 276 13.51 -18.18 2.57
N GLY A 277 14.06 -19.17 3.24
CA GLY A 277 13.34 -20.38 3.63
C GLY A 277 12.24 -20.09 4.65
N CYS A 278 12.57 -19.35 5.72
CA CYS A 278 11.62 -19.02 6.79
C CYS A 278 10.48 -18.06 6.35
N LEU A 279 10.72 -17.23 5.35
CA LEU A 279 9.77 -16.24 4.81
C LEU A 279 9.23 -16.60 3.42
N ALA A 280 9.38 -17.87 3.00
CA ALA A 280 9.01 -18.33 1.68
C ALA A 280 7.54 -18.05 1.33
N ASN A 281 6.63 -18.31 2.27
CA ASN A 281 5.20 -18.03 2.09
C ASN A 281 4.90 -16.52 2.01
N GLN A 282 5.62 -15.69 2.75
CA GLN A 282 5.45 -14.23 2.71
C GLN A 282 5.93 -13.64 1.40
N ALA A 283 6.99 -14.20 0.81
CA ALA A 283 7.48 -13.78 -0.50
C ALA A 283 6.43 -13.99 -1.61
N ASP A 284 5.57 -15.00 -1.49
CA ASP A 284 4.48 -15.26 -2.45
C ASP A 284 3.37 -14.18 -2.42
N LEU A 285 3.29 -13.36 -1.36
CA LEU A 285 2.39 -12.20 -1.31
C LEU A 285 2.81 -11.10 -2.29
N ASP A 286 4.09 -11.04 -2.69
CA ASP A 286 4.68 -9.85 -3.32
C ASP A 286 4.02 -9.48 -4.64
N SER A 287 3.62 -10.45 -5.45
CA SER A 287 2.94 -10.20 -6.73
C SER A 287 1.62 -9.44 -6.53
N GLU A 288 0.73 -9.96 -5.66
CA GLU A 288 -0.56 -9.32 -5.40
C GLU A 288 -0.41 -8.05 -4.54
N TRP A 289 0.61 -7.99 -3.70
CA TRP A 289 0.97 -6.78 -2.98
C TRP A 289 1.37 -5.64 -3.92
N ASN A 290 2.18 -5.93 -4.94
CA ASN A 290 2.57 -4.94 -5.95
C ASN A 290 1.35 -4.46 -6.75
N ASN A 291 0.46 -5.39 -7.15
CA ASN A 291 -0.81 -5.05 -7.79
C ASN A 291 -1.67 -4.13 -6.90
N PHE A 292 -1.70 -4.39 -5.60
CA PHE A 292 -2.43 -3.59 -4.62
C PHE A 292 -1.85 -2.17 -4.49
N ILE A 293 -0.53 -2.05 -4.37
CA ILE A 293 0.14 -0.74 -4.31
C ILE A 293 -0.09 0.05 -5.59
N ASP A 294 -0.01 -0.58 -6.77
CA ASP A 294 -0.25 0.07 -8.06
C ASP A 294 -1.70 0.54 -8.19
N ALA A 295 -2.67 -0.28 -7.78
CA ALA A 295 -4.08 0.09 -7.79
C ALA A 295 -4.38 1.25 -6.82
N LEU A 296 -3.76 1.27 -5.62
CA LEU A 296 -3.83 2.40 -4.69
C LEU A 296 -3.28 3.67 -5.33
N MET A 297 -2.10 3.61 -5.93
CA MET A 297 -1.48 4.77 -6.59
C MET A 297 -2.35 5.32 -7.70
N ALA A 298 -2.99 4.45 -8.50
CA ALA A 298 -3.86 4.86 -9.58
C ALA A 298 -5.14 5.58 -9.08
N VAL A 299 -5.75 5.13 -7.97
CA VAL A 299 -6.90 5.83 -7.35
C VAL A 299 -6.47 7.16 -6.75
N VAL A 300 -5.31 7.20 -6.09
CA VAL A 300 -4.74 8.44 -5.52
C VAL A 300 -4.47 9.48 -6.61
N GLU A 301 -3.95 9.07 -7.77
CA GLU A 301 -3.77 9.94 -8.94
C GLU A 301 -5.12 10.50 -9.45
N LYS A 302 -6.17 9.65 -9.50
CA LYS A 302 -7.52 10.12 -9.89
C LYS A 302 -8.08 11.14 -8.91
N LEU A 303 -7.85 10.97 -7.60
CA LEU A 303 -8.29 11.92 -6.57
C LEU A 303 -7.53 13.26 -6.63
N GLY A 304 -6.26 13.28 -7.01
CA GLY A 304 -5.50 14.51 -7.30
C GLY A 304 -5.82 15.14 -8.66
N GLY A 305 -6.66 14.50 -9.49
CA GLY A 305 -6.99 14.92 -10.85
C GLY A 305 -8.51 14.92 -11.13
N PRO A 306 -8.99 14.06 -12.04
CA PRO A 306 -10.37 14.14 -12.55
C PRO A 306 -11.46 13.79 -11.52
N PHE A 307 -11.12 13.15 -10.39
CA PHE A 307 -12.04 12.78 -9.30
C PHE A 307 -11.79 13.62 -8.05
N HIS A 308 -11.37 14.87 -8.24
CA HIS A 308 -10.98 15.76 -7.16
C HIS A 308 -12.14 16.01 -6.19
N PHE A 309 -11.99 15.54 -4.95
CA PHE A 309 -13.06 15.52 -3.97
C PHE A 309 -13.46 16.92 -3.50
N GLU A 310 -12.52 17.84 -3.31
CA GLU A 310 -12.81 19.24 -2.92
C GLU A 310 -13.66 19.91 -3.98
N LEU A 311 -13.28 19.78 -5.26
CA LEU A 311 -14.05 20.35 -6.36
C LEU A 311 -15.45 19.74 -6.48
N ALA A 312 -15.61 18.45 -6.20
CA ALA A 312 -16.91 17.80 -6.21
C ALA A 312 -17.80 18.31 -5.08
N ALA A 313 -17.27 18.42 -3.85
CA ALA A 313 -17.99 18.89 -2.69
C ALA A 313 -18.45 20.36 -2.83
N ASP A 314 -17.55 21.23 -3.31
CA ASP A 314 -17.85 22.65 -3.54
C ASP A 314 -18.86 22.84 -4.68
N SER A 315 -18.81 21.97 -5.70
CA SER A 315 -19.71 22.07 -6.85
C SER A 315 -21.17 21.76 -6.50
N ILE A 316 -21.46 21.03 -5.41
CA ILE A 316 -22.84 20.66 -5.04
C ILE A 316 -23.71 21.91 -4.90
N ALA A 317 -23.29 22.88 -4.09
CA ALA A 317 -24.04 24.10 -3.84
C ALA A 317 -24.27 24.93 -5.11
N VAL A 318 -23.20 25.11 -5.89
CA VAL A 318 -23.24 25.89 -7.14
C VAL A 318 -24.15 25.22 -8.17
N LYS A 319 -24.01 23.91 -8.38
CA LYS A 319 -24.80 23.15 -9.35
C LYS A 319 -26.26 23.07 -8.96
N VAL A 320 -26.59 22.91 -7.69
CA VAL A 320 -27.97 22.94 -7.23
C VAL A 320 -28.60 24.33 -7.46
N SER A 321 -27.88 25.41 -7.17
CA SER A 321 -28.33 26.77 -7.46
C SER A 321 -28.52 26.99 -8.96
N GLU A 322 -27.59 26.51 -9.81
CA GLU A 322 -27.71 26.56 -11.28
C GLU A 322 -28.98 25.84 -11.78
N GLY A 323 -29.24 24.63 -11.25
CA GLY A 323 -30.47 23.88 -11.58
C GLY A 323 -31.74 24.62 -11.18
N ILE A 324 -31.81 25.22 -9.97
CA ILE A 324 -32.96 26.01 -9.52
C ILE A 324 -33.18 27.22 -10.45
N MET A 325 -32.13 27.93 -10.82
CA MET A 325 -32.19 29.07 -11.73
C MET A 325 -32.71 28.64 -13.11
N TYR A 326 -32.19 27.54 -13.66
CA TYR A 326 -32.67 26.98 -14.93
C TYR A 326 -34.17 26.70 -14.91
N MET A 327 -34.65 26.06 -13.84
CA MET A 327 -36.09 25.78 -13.67
C MET A 327 -36.92 27.06 -13.55
N GLN A 328 -36.44 28.10 -12.88
CA GLN A 328 -37.13 29.39 -12.76
C GLN A 328 -37.22 30.10 -14.09
N GLU A 329 -36.16 30.16 -14.87
CA GLU A 329 -36.10 30.78 -16.19
C GLU A 329 -37.05 30.09 -17.18
N ASN A 330 -37.16 28.76 -17.11
CA ASN A 330 -37.98 27.93 -17.98
C ASN A 330 -39.37 27.59 -17.37
N SER A 331 -39.74 28.23 -16.25
CA SER A 331 -40.91 27.85 -15.45
C SER A 331 -42.23 27.83 -16.23
N ILE A 332 -42.46 28.76 -17.16
CA ILE A 332 -43.68 28.83 -17.99
C ILE A 332 -43.77 27.56 -18.86
N THR A 333 -42.69 27.22 -19.55
CA THR A 333 -42.66 26.06 -20.46
C THR A 333 -42.78 24.75 -19.69
N ILE A 334 -42.09 24.63 -18.56
CA ILE A 334 -42.12 23.46 -17.69
C ILE A 334 -43.52 23.29 -17.10
N SER A 335 -44.12 24.37 -16.55
CA SER A 335 -45.47 24.33 -15.98
C SER A 335 -46.52 23.95 -17.01
N ALA A 336 -46.43 24.47 -18.24
CA ALA A 336 -47.35 24.09 -19.30
C ALA A 336 -47.31 22.59 -19.64
N LYS A 337 -46.10 22.02 -19.71
CA LYS A 337 -45.91 20.57 -19.95
C LYS A 337 -46.40 19.72 -18.77
N VAL A 338 -46.13 20.16 -17.52
CA VAL A 338 -46.65 19.49 -16.32
C VAL A 338 -48.18 19.53 -16.28
N PHE A 339 -48.82 20.68 -16.57
CA PHE A 339 -50.28 20.77 -16.62
C PHE A 339 -50.87 19.88 -17.71
N GLN A 340 -50.17 19.67 -18.79
CA GLN A 340 -50.58 18.73 -19.83
C GLN A 340 -50.51 17.27 -19.36
N GLY A 341 -49.47 16.87 -18.61
CA GLY A 341 -49.26 15.50 -18.14
C GLY A 341 -50.01 15.15 -16.85
N CYS A 342 -50.02 16.06 -15.86
CA CYS A 342 -50.60 15.84 -14.53
C CYS A 342 -51.98 16.51 -14.34
N GLY A 343 -52.48 17.20 -15.38
CA GLY A 343 -53.76 17.95 -15.30
C GLY A 343 -53.57 19.36 -14.72
N ILE A 344 -54.69 20.13 -14.79
CA ILE A 344 -54.70 21.52 -14.31
C ILE A 344 -54.95 21.52 -12.80
N PRO A 345 -54.03 22.11 -11.97
CA PRO A 345 -54.20 22.14 -10.52
C PRO A 345 -55.28 23.12 -10.09
N ARG A 346 -55.76 22.98 -8.85
CA ARG A 346 -56.79 23.86 -8.30
C ARG A 346 -56.23 25.26 -8.08
N PRO A 347 -56.89 26.35 -8.55
CA PRO A 347 -56.45 27.70 -8.26
C PRO A 347 -56.57 28.01 -6.76
N THR A 348 -55.62 28.78 -6.24
CA THR A 348 -55.66 29.27 -4.85
C THR A 348 -56.85 30.18 -4.66
N PRO A 349 -57.75 29.98 -3.66
CA PRO A 349 -58.87 30.85 -3.43
C PRO A 349 -58.41 32.31 -3.26
N ALA A 350 -59.03 33.25 -3.97
CA ALA A 350 -58.69 34.66 -3.87
C ALA A 350 -58.94 35.15 -2.44
N ARG A 351 -57.89 35.25 -1.65
CA ARG A 351 -57.96 35.90 -0.33
C ARG A 351 -58.04 37.39 -0.59
N ASN A 352 -59.21 38.01 -0.32
CA ASN A 352 -59.37 39.45 -0.36
C ASN A 352 -58.40 40.12 0.63
N LYS A 353 -57.20 40.38 0.19
CA LYS A 353 -56.22 41.21 0.92
C LYS A 353 -56.38 42.64 0.43
N ARG A 354 -57.16 43.41 1.21
CA ARG A 354 -56.92 44.86 1.32
C ARG A 354 -55.58 45.03 1.99
N SER A 355 -54.53 45.33 1.26
CA SER A 355 -53.32 45.93 1.77
C SER A 355 -52.58 46.66 0.68
N PRO A 356 -52.12 47.88 0.93
CA PRO A 356 -51.47 48.71 -0.06
C PRO A 356 -50.02 48.37 -0.22
N ARG A 357 -49.59 48.40 -1.47
CA ARG A 357 -48.25 48.72 -1.93
C ARG A 357 -47.06 48.24 -1.06
N GLU A 358 -46.50 47.13 -1.47
CA GLU A 358 -45.05 47.03 -1.52
C GLU A 358 -44.67 46.56 -2.92
N ARG A 359 -44.03 47.45 -3.66
CA ARG A 359 -43.33 47.12 -4.89
C ARG A 359 -42.16 46.24 -4.52
N ASP A 360 -42.35 44.94 -4.41
CA ASP A 360 -41.25 44.03 -4.49
C ASP A 360 -40.73 44.06 -5.94
N GLY A 361 -39.70 44.90 -6.09
CA GLY A 361 -38.87 44.88 -7.25
C GLY A 361 -38.39 43.43 -7.42
N LYS A 362 -38.48 42.90 -8.64
CA LYS A 362 -37.82 41.66 -9.03
C LYS A 362 -36.43 41.65 -8.43
N ARG A 363 -36.24 40.94 -7.29
CA ARG A 363 -34.92 40.67 -6.76
C ARG A 363 -34.28 39.76 -7.80
N ALA A 364 -33.47 40.35 -8.67
CA ALA A 364 -32.56 39.61 -9.50
C ALA A 364 -31.66 38.81 -8.53
N PHE A 365 -31.72 37.50 -8.62
CA PHE A 365 -30.84 36.61 -7.87
C PHE A 365 -29.40 37.01 -8.19
N ARG A 366 -28.65 37.36 -7.17
CA ARG A 366 -27.22 37.65 -7.33
C ARG A 366 -26.52 36.37 -7.69
N THR A 367 -25.86 36.35 -8.84
CA THR A 367 -24.95 35.31 -9.22
C THR A 367 -23.81 35.24 -8.19
N TYR A 368 -23.59 34.07 -7.61
CA TYR A 368 -22.49 33.82 -6.69
C TYR A 368 -21.18 33.77 -7.47
N SER A 369 -20.21 34.55 -7.05
CA SER A 369 -18.82 34.49 -7.51
C SER A 369 -18.07 33.53 -6.60
N ALA A 370 -17.58 32.43 -7.15
CA ALA A 370 -16.82 31.40 -6.42
C ALA A 370 -15.35 31.84 -6.20
N GLU A 371 -15.13 32.93 -5.48
CA GLU A 371 -13.76 33.43 -5.26
C GLU A 371 -13.10 32.98 -3.96
N GLU A 372 -13.82 32.36 -3.03
CA GLU A 372 -13.20 31.80 -1.83
C GLU A 372 -13.27 30.26 -1.88
N LYS A 373 -12.12 29.63 -2.15
CA LYS A 373 -11.98 28.19 -1.95
C LYS A 373 -12.11 27.88 -0.47
N PRO A 374 -13.02 26.99 -0.05
CA PRO A 374 -13.06 26.53 1.32
C PRO A 374 -11.77 25.77 1.61
N THR A 375 -10.93 26.36 2.42
CA THR A 375 -9.80 25.65 3.03
C THR A 375 -10.32 24.91 4.25
N THR A 376 -9.97 23.62 4.38
CA THR A 376 -10.20 22.88 5.61
C THR A 376 -9.56 23.62 6.77
N ALA A 377 -10.14 23.54 7.97
CA ALA A 377 -9.65 24.25 9.16
C ALA A 377 -8.17 23.94 9.48
N SER A 378 -7.64 22.82 8.99
CA SER A 378 -6.24 22.40 9.13
C SER A 378 -5.29 23.00 8.09
N GLY A 379 -5.78 23.74 7.09
CA GLY A 379 -4.96 24.25 5.97
C GLY A 379 -4.33 23.17 5.10
N THR A 380 -4.78 21.94 5.23
CA THR A 380 -4.32 20.79 4.44
C THR A 380 -5.17 20.70 3.18
N ASN A 381 -4.56 20.72 2.00
CA ASN A 381 -5.26 20.49 0.76
C ASN A 381 -5.09 19.03 0.30
N LEU A 382 -6.01 18.57 -0.54
CA LEU A 382 -6.00 17.19 -1.06
C LEU A 382 -4.73 16.88 -1.86
N ASP A 383 -4.25 17.82 -2.67
CA ASP A 383 -3.07 17.64 -3.53
C ASP A 383 -1.84 17.27 -2.71
N ARG A 384 -1.62 17.95 -1.59
CA ARG A 384 -0.51 17.64 -0.68
C ARG A 384 -0.67 16.27 -0.04
N LEU A 385 -1.88 15.88 0.39
CA LEU A 385 -2.13 14.54 0.95
C LEU A 385 -1.89 13.44 -0.07
N VAL A 386 -2.28 13.68 -1.32
CA VAL A 386 -2.08 12.79 -2.47
C VAL A 386 -0.59 12.61 -2.74
N GLU A 387 0.17 13.71 -2.87
CA GLU A 387 1.62 13.69 -3.11
C GLU A 387 2.36 12.94 -2.01
N GLU A 388 2.12 13.31 -0.74
CA GLU A 388 2.70 12.63 0.42
C GLU A 388 2.38 11.13 0.47
N LEU A 389 1.18 10.70 0.04
CA LEU A 389 0.81 9.30 0.00
C LEU A 389 1.55 8.57 -1.12
N GLN A 390 1.63 9.14 -2.31
CA GLN A 390 2.35 8.55 -3.45
C GLN A 390 3.83 8.34 -3.13
N GLU A 391 4.50 9.32 -2.51
CA GLU A 391 5.89 9.18 -2.08
C GLU A 391 6.10 8.03 -1.09
N ARG A 392 5.13 7.79 -0.21
CA ARG A 392 5.20 6.71 0.79
C ARG A 392 4.86 5.33 0.22
N LEU A 393 4.00 5.25 -0.79
CA LEU A 393 3.60 3.99 -1.39
C LEU A 393 4.66 3.41 -2.34
N ARG A 394 5.36 4.27 -3.11
CA ARG A 394 6.38 3.82 -4.07
C ARG A 394 7.42 2.85 -3.51
N PRO A 395 8.05 3.12 -2.35
CA PRO A 395 9.06 2.21 -1.78
C PRO A 395 8.48 0.93 -1.16
N MET A 396 7.15 0.79 -1.08
CA MET A 396 6.51 -0.41 -0.53
C MET A 396 6.40 -1.56 -1.53
N ARG A 397 6.65 -1.30 -2.81
CA ARG A 397 6.70 -2.35 -3.83
C ARG A 397 7.90 -3.27 -3.59
N GLY A 398 7.70 -4.57 -3.81
CA GLY A 398 8.75 -5.55 -3.61
C GLY A 398 9.11 -5.80 -2.14
N PHE A 399 8.30 -5.32 -1.20
CA PHE A 399 8.63 -5.39 0.23
C PHE A 399 8.83 -6.83 0.72
N TRP A 400 7.92 -7.74 0.35
CA TRP A 400 7.97 -9.11 0.86
C TRP A 400 9.16 -9.91 0.34
N VAL A 401 9.58 -9.66 -0.89
CA VAL A 401 10.78 -10.23 -1.49
C VAL A 401 12.05 -9.57 -0.94
N ALA A 402 12.01 -8.27 -0.64
CA ALA A 402 13.15 -7.55 -0.07
C ALA A 402 13.36 -7.82 1.43
N LEU A 403 12.35 -8.33 2.15
CA LEU A 403 12.38 -8.53 3.60
C LEU A 403 13.57 -9.36 4.09
N PRO A 404 13.91 -10.54 3.49
CA PRO A 404 15.11 -11.29 3.83
C PRO A 404 16.39 -10.47 3.72
N HIS A 405 16.53 -9.70 2.64
CA HIS A 405 17.70 -8.84 2.41
C HIS A 405 17.80 -7.72 3.45
N THR A 406 16.67 -7.09 3.79
CA THR A 406 16.64 -6.02 4.79
C THR A 406 17.06 -6.53 6.17
N ILE A 407 16.60 -7.72 6.57
CA ILE A 407 16.99 -8.34 7.85
C ILE A 407 18.48 -8.72 7.84
N CYS A 408 18.99 -9.30 6.74
CA CYS A 408 20.38 -9.73 6.67
C CYS A 408 21.39 -8.60 6.41
N ASN A 409 20.94 -7.44 5.96
CA ASN A 409 21.76 -6.24 5.84
C ASN A 409 21.94 -5.50 7.18
N ASP A 410 21.18 -5.87 8.22
CA ASP A 410 21.40 -5.36 9.57
C ASP A 410 22.72 -5.86 10.10
N GLU A 411 23.64 -4.96 10.41
CA GLU A 411 24.97 -5.27 10.93
C GLU A 411 24.94 -6.06 12.25
N HIS A 412 23.85 -6.00 13.02
CA HIS A 412 23.67 -6.79 14.24
C HIS A 412 23.25 -8.24 13.95
N LYS A 413 22.67 -8.52 12.78
CA LYS A 413 22.09 -9.82 12.42
C LYS A 413 23.00 -10.69 11.57
N ALA A 414 23.82 -10.11 10.69
CA ALA A 414 24.74 -10.83 9.82
C ALA A 414 26.08 -10.08 9.66
N ALA A 415 27.09 -10.78 9.15
CA ALA A 415 28.36 -10.19 8.77
C ALA A 415 28.20 -9.42 7.45
N ASP A 416 29.01 -8.37 7.30
CA ASP A 416 29.11 -7.64 6.04
C ASP A 416 29.55 -8.55 4.89
N VAL A 417 29.03 -8.31 3.69
CA VAL A 417 29.34 -9.09 2.47
C VAL A 417 30.84 -9.13 2.19
N THR A 418 31.60 -8.11 2.59
CA THR A 418 33.06 -8.07 2.44
C THR A 418 33.81 -9.02 3.37
N ASN A 419 33.16 -9.56 4.41
CA ASN A 419 33.76 -10.43 5.44
C ASN A 419 33.39 -11.91 5.29
N GLU A 420 33.09 -12.39 4.09
CA GLU A 420 32.62 -13.76 3.84
C GLU A 420 33.57 -14.87 4.31
N ASP A 421 34.85 -14.61 4.43
CA ASP A 421 35.84 -15.60 4.91
C ASP A 421 36.00 -15.65 6.44
N ARG A 422 35.41 -14.69 7.17
CA ARG A 422 35.56 -14.53 8.63
C ARG A 422 34.25 -14.58 9.40
N CYS A 423 33.22 -15.08 8.78
CA CYS A 423 31.88 -15.19 9.34
C CYS A 423 31.58 -16.62 9.80
N TRP A 424 30.42 -16.82 10.42
CA TRP A 424 29.91 -18.13 10.79
C TRP A 424 29.15 -18.76 9.60
N ASN A 425 29.60 -19.93 9.16
CA ASN A 425 29.03 -20.63 8.01
C ASN A 425 27.99 -21.71 8.36
N GLY A 426 27.50 -21.72 9.60
CA GLY A 426 26.58 -22.74 10.11
C GLY A 426 27.26 -23.88 10.88
N GLN A 427 28.58 -24.05 10.75
CA GLN A 427 29.37 -25.11 11.41
C GLN A 427 30.59 -24.56 12.11
N THR A 428 31.35 -23.71 11.42
CA THR A 428 32.62 -23.15 11.89
C THR A 428 32.79 -21.72 11.40
N ARG A 429 33.85 -21.05 11.85
CA ARG A 429 34.31 -19.80 11.27
C ARG A 429 34.95 -20.08 9.90
N GLY A 430 34.34 -19.53 8.83
CA GLY A 430 34.86 -19.73 7.48
C GLY A 430 33.80 -19.31 6.45
N ARG A 431 34.14 -19.46 5.17
CA ARG A 431 33.29 -19.10 4.06
C ARG A 431 32.08 -20.02 3.98
N TYR A 432 30.92 -19.44 3.66
CA TYR A 432 29.72 -20.16 3.31
C TYR A 432 29.72 -20.46 1.80
N LEU A 433 29.61 -21.73 1.43
CA LEU A 433 29.79 -22.20 0.05
C LEU A 433 28.48 -22.35 -0.76
N PRO A 434 27.33 -22.74 -0.11
CA PRO A 434 26.09 -22.90 -0.86
C PRO A 434 25.64 -21.61 -1.53
N SER A 435 25.04 -21.72 -2.72
CA SER A 435 24.43 -20.58 -3.42
C SER A 435 23.16 -20.11 -2.72
N VAL A 436 22.87 -18.81 -2.82
CA VAL A 436 21.63 -18.23 -2.31
C VAL A 436 20.48 -18.63 -3.25
N THR A 437 19.40 -19.17 -2.69
CA THR A 437 18.19 -19.54 -3.43
C THR A 437 17.43 -18.33 -3.97
N ALA A 438 16.64 -18.50 -5.02
CA ALA A 438 15.74 -17.47 -5.50
C ALA A 438 14.57 -17.27 -4.53
N ASP A 439 13.78 -16.20 -4.73
CA ASP A 439 12.66 -15.85 -3.85
C ASP A 439 11.39 -16.66 -4.16
N GLY A 440 10.49 -16.74 -3.18
CA GLY A 440 9.22 -17.44 -3.29
C GLY A 440 9.29 -18.91 -2.90
N LEU A 441 8.12 -19.47 -2.52
CA LEU A 441 8.00 -20.82 -1.96
C LEU A 441 8.53 -21.90 -2.89
N VAL A 442 8.20 -21.84 -4.18
CA VAL A 442 8.59 -22.85 -5.19
C VAL A 442 10.12 -22.96 -5.32
N ASN A 443 10.84 -21.87 -5.14
CA ASN A 443 12.29 -21.83 -5.28
C ASN A 443 13.03 -22.34 -4.03
N GLN A 444 12.30 -22.65 -2.93
CA GLN A 444 12.90 -23.15 -1.69
C GLN A 444 13.02 -24.69 -1.64
N ILE A 445 12.62 -25.41 -2.68
CA ILE A 445 12.72 -26.87 -2.73
C ILE A 445 14.17 -27.37 -2.54
N ASN A 446 15.15 -26.59 -2.97
CA ASN A 446 16.59 -26.88 -2.83
C ASN A 446 17.28 -25.96 -1.83
N ASN A 447 16.53 -25.36 -0.89
CA ASN A 447 17.15 -24.52 0.12
C ASN A 447 18.07 -25.35 1.04
N PRO A 448 19.37 -25.02 1.15
CA PRO A 448 20.32 -25.84 1.90
C PRO A 448 20.17 -25.76 3.42
N GLU A 449 19.44 -24.76 3.94
CA GLU A 449 19.35 -24.48 5.38
C GLU A 449 17.98 -24.78 5.98
N VAL A 450 16.92 -24.61 5.21
CA VAL A 450 15.54 -24.79 5.67
C VAL A 450 14.82 -25.74 4.74
N GLU A 451 14.38 -26.86 5.25
CA GLU A 451 13.47 -27.76 4.54
C GLU A 451 12.07 -27.15 4.54
N VAL A 452 11.58 -26.81 3.35
CA VAL A 452 10.27 -26.13 3.17
C VAL A 452 9.32 -27.05 2.44
N GLU A 453 8.11 -27.24 2.96
CA GLU A 453 7.06 -28.03 2.33
C GLU A 453 6.39 -27.23 1.20
N VAL A 454 6.96 -27.32 -0.01
CA VAL A 454 6.51 -26.56 -1.20
C VAL A 454 5.11 -27.01 -1.67
N ALA A 455 4.74 -28.28 -1.44
CA ALA A 455 3.48 -28.85 -1.91
C ALA A 455 2.24 -28.29 -1.17
N ARG A 456 2.42 -27.71 0.02
CA ARG A 456 1.32 -27.21 0.84
C ARG A 456 1.56 -25.76 1.26
N PRO A 457 1.25 -24.79 0.37
CA PRO A 457 1.31 -23.38 0.73
C PRO A 457 0.44 -23.08 1.96
N ASP A 458 0.90 -22.16 2.81
CA ASP A 458 0.20 -21.78 4.03
C ASP A 458 -1.22 -21.24 3.73
N VAL A 459 -2.22 -21.74 4.47
CA VAL A 459 -3.62 -21.33 4.29
C VAL A 459 -3.81 -19.84 4.57
N LYS A 460 -3.10 -19.29 5.57
CA LYS A 460 -3.15 -17.86 5.90
C LYS A 460 -2.65 -17.01 4.74
N THR A 461 -1.53 -17.40 4.13
CA THR A 461 -0.96 -16.69 2.97
C THR A 461 -1.93 -16.70 1.79
N ARG A 462 -2.55 -17.83 1.48
CA ARG A 462 -3.59 -17.90 0.42
C ARG A 462 -4.78 -17.00 0.72
N GLN A 463 -5.24 -16.97 1.97
CA GLN A 463 -6.31 -16.07 2.38
C GLN A 463 -5.92 -14.60 2.18
N LEU A 464 -4.69 -14.21 2.55
CA LEU A 464 -4.20 -12.85 2.37
C LEU A 464 -4.08 -12.46 0.89
N ILE A 465 -3.68 -13.39 0.02
CA ILE A 465 -3.68 -13.21 -1.44
C ILE A 465 -5.11 -12.91 -1.92
N MET A 466 -6.11 -13.64 -1.45
CA MET A 466 -7.51 -13.38 -1.81
C MET A 466 -8.00 -12.02 -1.28
N GLU A 467 -7.66 -11.66 -0.03
CA GLU A 467 -7.99 -10.34 0.52
C GLU A 467 -7.34 -9.21 -0.30
N LEU A 468 -6.10 -9.38 -0.77
CA LEU A 468 -5.42 -8.44 -1.67
C LEU A 468 -6.16 -8.32 -3.01
N ARG A 469 -6.54 -9.44 -3.63
CA ARG A 469 -7.30 -9.44 -4.89
C ARG A 469 -8.63 -8.73 -4.78
N VAL A 470 -9.38 -8.95 -3.70
CA VAL A 470 -10.64 -8.23 -3.43
C VAL A 470 -10.38 -6.72 -3.32
N ALA A 471 -9.35 -6.31 -2.58
CA ALA A 471 -8.98 -4.90 -2.45
C ALA A 471 -8.55 -4.29 -3.79
N VAL A 472 -7.77 -5.01 -4.60
CA VAL A 472 -7.35 -4.59 -5.96
C VAL A 472 -8.57 -4.42 -6.86
N ASN A 473 -9.52 -5.36 -6.84
CA ASN A 473 -10.73 -5.28 -7.65
C ASN A 473 -11.56 -4.05 -7.29
N ARG A 474 -11.79 -3.81 -5.98
CA ARG A 474 -12.47 -2.59 -5.49
C ARG A 474 -11.78 -1.31 -5.99
N LEU A 475 -10.46 -1.23 -5.90
CA LEU A 475 -9.70 -0.08 -6.36
C LEU A 475 -9.80 0.12 -7.89
N ARG A 476 -9.76 -0.96 -8.67
CA ARG A 476 -9.92 -0.90 -10.14
C ARG A 476 -11.31 -0.39 -10.55
N HIS A 477 -12.36 -0.84 -9.86
CA HIS A 477 -13.71 -0.32 -10.07
C HIS A 477 -13.79 1.17 -9.74
N ALA A 478 -13.25 1.58 -8.60
CA ALA A 478 -13.20 2.98 -8.18
C ALA A 478 -12.39 3.86 -9.13
N GLN A 479 -11.29 3.37 -9.70
CA GLN A 479 -10.51 4.05 -10.73
C GLN A 479 -11.34 4.39 -11.97
N ASN A 480 -12.36 3.58 -12.27
CA ASN A 480 -13.32 3.80 -13.35
C ASN A 480 -14.58 4.56 -12.90
N GLY A 481 -14.63 4.99 -11.65
CA GLY A 481 -15.78 5.68 -11.07
C GLY A 481 -17.01 4.79 -10.82
N ARG A 482 -16.79 3.47 -10.70
CA ARG A 482 -17.84 2.48 -10.42
C ARG A 482 -17.73 2.00 -8.98
N ASP A 483 -18.86 1.72 -8.34
CA ASP A 483 -18.90 1.15 -7.00
C ASP A 483 -18.94 -0.38 -7.07
N ALA A 484 -17.91 -1.04 -6.52
CA ALA A 484 -17.82 -2.50 -6.48
C ALA A 484 -18.86 -3.12 -5.53
N ASP A 485 -19.18 -2.43 -4.42
CA ASP A 485 -20.07 -2.98 -3.38
C ASP A 485 -21.54 -3.06 -3.86
N LEU A 486 -21.92 -2.33 -4.89
CA LEU A 486 -23.26 -2.40 -5.51
C LEU A 486 -23.38 -3.52 -6.57
N MET A 487 -22.25 -3.90 -7.20
CA MET A 487 -22.27 -4.94 -8.23
C MET A 487 -22.41 -6.36 -7.64
N ASP A 488 -21.92 -6.60 -6.42
CA ASP A 488 -22.07 -7.91 -5.75
C ASP A 488 -23.52 -8.17 -5.30
N SER A 489 -24.34 -7.13 -5.09
CA SER A 489 -25.75 -7.29 -4.70
C SER A 489 -26.66 -7.71 -5.85
N ASP A 490 -26.30 -7.42 -7.10
CA ASP A 490 -27.10 -7.80 -8.28
C ASP A 490 -26.91 -9.28 -8.66
N VAL A 491 -25.87 -9.94 -8.12
CA VAL A 491 -25.58 -11.37 -8.38
C VAL A 491 -26.31 -12.30 -7.41
N GLU A 492 -26.67 -11.87 -6.21
CA GLU A 492 -27.40 -12.68 -5.22
C GLU A 492 -28.93 -12.74 -5.44
N GLY A 493 -29.50 -11.89 -6.30
CA GLY A 493 -30.95 -11.80 -6.56
C GLY A 493 -31.49 -12.61 -7.74
N GLY A 494 -30.66 -13.27 -8.53
CA GLY A 494 -31.03 -13.87 -9.81
C GLY A 494 -31.04 -15.40 -9.84
N SER A 495 -31.93 -16.06 -9.09
CA SER A 495 -32.36 -17.43 -9.42
C SER A 495 -33.47 -17.36 -10.45
N GLY A 496 -33.11 -17.32 -11.73
CA GLY A 496 -34.08 -17.30 -12.83
C GLY A 496 -33.46 -17.80 -14.12
N SER A 497 -33.83 -19.00 -14.55
CA SER A 497 -33.55 -19.59 -15.86
C SER A 497 -33.92 -18.62 -16.99
N GLY A 498 -32.95 -18.26 -17.86
CA GLY A 498 -33.18 -17.51 -19.06
C GLY A 498 -31.98 -17.53 -19.98
N VAL A 499 -32.17 -18.17 -21.12
CA VAL A 499 -31.24 -18.41 -22.24
C VAL A 499 -30.73 -17.10 -22.85
N GLY A 500 -29.40 -17.01 -23.03
CA GLY A 500 -28.76 -16.44 -24.22
C GLY A 500 -28.30 -15.00 -24.18
N ALA A 501 -26.99 -14.82 -24.13
CA ALA A 501 -26.13 -14.20 -25.13
C ALA A 501 -24.74 -13.95 -24.53
N GLU A 502 -23.76 -14.53 -25.17
CA GLU A 502 -22.33 -14.49 -24.86
C GLU A 502 -21.75 -13.09 -24.91
N THR A 503 -21.06 -12.71 -23.87
CA THR A 503 -19.71 -12.11 -23.82
C THR A 503 -19.28 -12.06 -22.37
N GLY A 504 -18.89 -13.20 -21.81
CA GLY A 504 -18.32 -13.34 -20.49
C GLY A 504 -16.90 -13.85 -20.63
N GLU A 505 -15.92 -13.04 -20.34
CA GLU A 505 -14.61 -13.55 -19.98
C GLU A 505 -14.77 -14.40 -18.72
N ARG A 506 -14.81 -15.71 -18.92
CA ARG A 506 -14.70 -16.70 -17.86
C ARG A 506 -13.30 -16.57 -17.25
N PHE A 507 -13.24 -16.15 -16.01
CA PHE A 507 -12.11 -16.48 -15.14
C PHE A 507 -12.12 -18.00 -14.96
N SER A 508 -11.25 -18.69 -15.69
CA SER A 508 -10.98 -20.09 -15.45
C SER A 508 -10.07 -20.18 -14.22
N ASP A 509 -10.51 -20.96 -13.24
CA ASP A 509 -9.68 -21.50 -12.16
C ASP A 509 -8.71 -22.55 -12.73
N ASP A 510 -7.78 -22.12 -13.59
CA ASP A 510 -6.67 -22.95 -14.02
C ASP A 510 -5.42 -22.59 -13.21
N TRP A 511 -5.33 -23.24 -12.07
CA TRP A 511 -4.04 -23.55 -11.47
C TRP A 511 -3.37 -24.61 -12.38
N PRO A 512 -2.14 -24.41 -12.89
CA PRO A 512 -1.47 -25.42 -13.66
C PRO A 512 -1.21 -26.64 -12.77
N ALA A 513 -1.99 -27.70 -13.01
CA ALA A 513 -1.68 -29.01 -12.50
C ALA A 513 -0.30 -29.41 -13.05
N TYR A 514 0.63 -29.68 -12.15
CA TYR A 514 1.94 -30.22 -12.48
C TYR A 514 1.77 -31.51 -13.31
N GLY A 515 2.03 -31.40 -14.63
CA GLY A 515 2.10 -32.52 -15.53
C GLY A 515 3.29 -33.38 -15.18
N SER A 516 3.00 -34.65 -14.94
CA SER A 516 3.97 -35.75 -14.84
C SER A 516 4.91 -35.75 -16.04
N PHE A 517 6.21 -35.65 -15.77
CA PHE A 517 7.27 -35.86 -16.74
C PHE A 517 7.25 -37.31 -17.22
N SER A 518 7.00 -37.52 -18.51
CA SER A 518 7.38 -38.75 -19.25
C SER A 518 8.54 -38.41 -20.19
N PRO A 519 9.54 -39.29 -20.32
CA PRO A 519 10.76 -38.97 -21.07
C PRO A 519 10.53 -39.05 -22.60
N PRO A 520 11.35 -38.35 -23.41
CA PRO A 520 11.15 -38.24 -24.86
C PRO A 520 11.52 -39.51 -25.60
N ARG A 521 10.62 -40.02 -26.45
CA ARG A 521 10.90 -41.00 -27.48
C ARG A 521 11.33 -40.28 -28.76
N ASN A 522 12.54 -40.57 -29.20
CA ASN A 522 13.08 -40.26 -30.53
C ASN A 522 12.25 -40.93 -31.63
N THR A 523 11.81 -40.18 -32.64
CA THR A 523 11.64 -40.65 -34.01
C THR A 523 11.92 -39.53 -35.00
N LEU A 524 12.72 -39.84 -35.99
CA LEU A 524 13.24 -39.07 -37.10
C LEU A 524 12.20 -38.80 -38.20
N PRO A 525 12.53 -37.99 -39.24
CA PRO A 525 11.58 -37.16 -39.97
C PRO A 525 11.09 -37.78 -41.29
N VAL A 526 9.93 -37.38 -41.79
CA VAL A 526 9.49 -37.63 -43.16
C VAL A 526 8.78 -36.39 -43.74
N ASP A 527 9.41 -35.87 -44.81
CA ASP A 527 8.94 -35.22 -46.05
C ASP A 527 7.88 -34.11 -46.09
N GLU A 528 8.38 -32.96 -46.57
CA GLU A 528 7.68 -31.92 -47.35
C GLU A 528 7.10 -32.47 -48.67
N PRO A 529 6.01 -31.92 -49.30
CA PRO A 529 6.05 -30.87 -50.32
C PRO A 529 4.74 -30.07 -50.54
N PRO A 530 4.60 -29.21 -51.57
CA PRO A 530 5.29 -27.98 -51.97
C PRO A 530 4.35 -26.73 -52.08
N ARG A 531 4.96 -25.59 -52.23
CA ARG A 531 4.31 -24.27 -52.55
C ARG A 531 3.78 -24.23 -53.98
N PRO A 532 2.86 -23.32 -54.29
CA PRO A 532 2.86 -22.64 -55.60
C PRO A 532 3.11 -21.12 -55.48
N ARG A 533 3.67 -20.68 -56.58
CA ARG A 533 4.27 -19.40 -56.94
C ARG A 533 3.28 -18.32 -57.36
N ASP A 534 3.79 -17.07 -57.21
CA ASP A 534 3.84 -15.97 -58.20
C ASP A 534 2.65 -15.05 -58.42
N GLY A 535 2.98 -13.76 -58.30
CA GLY A 535 2.49 -12.66 -59.11
C GLY A 535 2.45 -11.30 -58.39
N PRO A 536 2.62 -10.19 -59.08
CA PRO A 536 3.83 -9.35 -59.02
C PRO A 536 3.62 -7.97 -58.36
N ARG A 537 4.74 -7.35 -57.97
CA ARG A 537 4.86 -5.95 -57.56
C ARG A 537 4.60 -4.98 -58.74
N PRO A 538 4.21 -3.73 -58.44
CA PRO A 538 4.76 -2.61 -59.20
C PRO A 538 5.54 -1.61 -58.33
N ARG A 539 6.44 -0.98 -59.06
CA ARG A 539 7.58 -0.11 -58.77
C ARG A 539 7.19 1.32 -58.38
N ASP A 540 8.11 1.89 -57.58
CA ASP A 540 8.84 3.16 -57.75
C ASP A 540 8.10 4.50 -57.77
N GLY A 541 8.65 5.39 -56.93
CA GLY A 541 8.70 6.84 -57.17
C GLY A 541 8.83 7.66 -55.86
N PRO A 542 9.51 8.81 -55.89
CA PRO A 542 10.79 8.99 -55.26
C PRO A 542 10.77 9.97 -54.06
N ARG A 543 11.87 9.94 -53.29
CA ARG A 543 12.24 10.95 -52.26
C ARG A 543 12.51 12.32 -52.94
N PRO A 544 12.37 13.41 -52.17
CA PRO A 544 13.34 14.52 -52.30
C PRO A 544 14.13 14.77 -51.00
N ARG A 545 15.32 15.20 -51.29
CA ARG A 545 16.44 15.56 -50.44
C ARG A 545 16.26 16.90 -49.72
N ASP A 546 16.96 16.95 -48.60
CA ASP A 546 17.76 18.02 -48.00
C ASP A 546 17.54 19.48 -48.44
N THR A 547 17.42 20.33 -47.42
CA THR A 547 18.36 21.47 -47.36
C THR A 547 18.48 22.02 -45.93
N SER A 548 19.74 22.05 -45.52
CA SER A 548 20.36 22.78 -44.44
C SER A 548 19.98 24.26 -44.36
N ASN A 549 19.92 24.85 -43.18
CA ASN A 549 20.75 26.04 -42.96
C ASN A 549 21.02 26.33 -41.47
N LYS A 550 22.32 26.43 -41.24
CA LYS A 550 23.00 27.05 -40.10
C LYS A 550 22.53 28.49 -39.88
N LYS A 551 22.45 28.89 -38.61
CA LYS A 551 23.07 30.16 -38.20
C LYS A 551 23.46 30.11 -36.70
N ARG A 552 24.77 30.18 -36.55
CA ARG A 552 25.51 30.62 -35.36
C ARG A 552 25.07 32.03 -34.98
N ASN A 553 25.06 32.31 -33.69
CA ASN A 553 25.71 33.52 -33.20
C ASN A 553 26.26 33.30 -31.77
N ARG A 554 27.55 33.49 -31.71
CA ARG A 554 28.42 33.74 -30.56
C ARG A 554 28.17 35.16 -30.03
N LEU A 555 28.44 35.32 -28.74
CA LEU A 555 29.31 36.38 -28.13
C LEU A 555 29.05 36.31 -26.63
N ASN A 556 30.03 35.88 -25.84
CA ASN A 556 31.12 36.63 -25.19
C ASN A 556 30.70 37.50 -24.02
N GLY A 557 31.38 37.25 -22.93
CA GLY A 557 31.67 38.20 -21.85
C GLY A 557 31.63 37.52 -20.47
N ARG A 558 32.67 36.91 -19.99
CA ARG A 558 33.81 37.40 -19.20
C ARG A 558 33.46 37.90 -17.79
N THR A 559 33.98 37.10 -16.85
CA THR A 559 34.82 37.41 -15.67
C THR A 559 34.19 37.97 -14.41
N ARG A 560 34.48 37.33 -13.33
CA ARG A 560 35.32 37.57 -12.11
C ARG A 560 34.60 37.12 -10.87
N SER A 561 35.15 36.09 -10.20
CA SER A 561 35.95 36.14 -8.96
C SER A 561 35.40 37.01 -7.84
N ASP A 562 35.09 36.33 -6.71
CA ASP A 562 35.60 36.58 -5.34
C ASP A 562 35.01 35.51 -4.45
N ALA A 563 35.82 34.63 -3.94
CA ALA A 563 36.60 34.68 -2.71
C ALA A 563 35.76 34.79 -1.42
N GLY A 564 35.74 33.72 -0.67
CA GLY A 564 35.95 33.79 0.76
C GLY A 564 34.75 33.83 1.65
N ARG A 565 34.52 32.68 2.35
CA ARG A 565 34.60 32.64 3.80
C ARG A 565 34.42 31.21 4.30
N LEU A 566 35.54 30.61 4.64
CA LEU A 566 35.65 29.50 5.60
C LEU A 566 35.20 30.00 6.98
N SER A 567 34.31 29.26 7.60
CA SER A 567 34.03 29.38 9.02
C SER A 567 34.68 28.23 9.79
N PRO A 568 35.36 28.46 10.90
CA PRO A 568 36.23 27.51 11.57
C PRO A 568 35.52 26.78 12.69
N ALA A 569 35.43 25.46 12.59
CA ALA A 569 35.15 24.61 13.73
C ALA A 569 35.78 23.24 13.57
N LEU A 570 37.11 23.20 13.57
CA LEU A 570 37.90 21.97 13.71
C LEU A 570 39.23 22.33 14.38
N LEU A 571 39.22 22.34 15.69
CA LEU A 571 40.32 22.16 16.64
C LEU A 571 39.64 22.07 18.01
N PRO A 572 39.81 21.06 18.86
CA PRO A 572 41.11 20.45 19.17
C PRO A 572 41.07 18.90 19.32
N PHE A 573 41.81 18.20 18.52
CA PHE A 573 42.18 16.79 18.81
C PHE A 573 43.63 16.53 18.41
N LEU A 574 44.51 17.41 18.86
CA LEU A 574 45.97 17.23 18.66
C LEU A 574 46.71 17.76 19.87
N LEU A 575 46.45 17.15 21.04
CA LEU A 575 47.28 17.34 22.24
C LEU A 575 46.95 16.25 23.27
N LEU A 576 47.26 14.99 22.96
CA LEU A 576 47.34 13.90 23.96
C LEU A 576 48.10 12.68 23.36
N LEU A 577 49.31 12.94 22.85
CA LEU A 577 50.25 11.87 22.48
C LEU A 577 51.67 12.33 22.75
N THR A 578 51.94 12.75 23.99
CA THR A 578 53.30 12.88 24.51
C THR A 578 53.24 12.77 26.04
N VAL A 579 53.01 11.60 26.56
CA VAL A 579 53.51 11.10 27.87
C VAL A 579 53.22 9.61 27.91
N CYS A 580 54.17 8.82 27.50
CA CYS A 580 54.49 7.49 28.00
C CYS A 580 55.65 6.94 27.16
N PHE A 581 56.83 7.37 27.53
CA PHE A 581 58.01 6.56 27.49
C PHE A 581 58.15 5.85 28.82
#